data_f32ee8e1c4074e97806ddc853d48a256
#
_entry.id   f32ee8e1c4074e97806ddc853d48a256
#
_cell.length_a   1.000
_cell.length_b   1.000
_cell.length_c   1.000
_cell.angle_alpha   90.00
_cell.angle_beta   90.00
_cell.angle_gamma   90.00
#
_symmetry.space_group_name_H-M   'P 1'
#
loop_
_entity.id
_entity.type
_entity.pdbx_description
1 polymer ?
#
loop_
_entity_poly.entity_id
_entity_poly.type
_entity_poly.pdbx_seq_one_letter_code
_entity_poly.pdbx_strand_id
1 'polypeptide(L)'
;MGFFDSLFAGKRSTPASSVTFHLDQAAHMYEDGNIGLEATTLDTTPDSKRVAVIGLNGAGKTTLLKLLDGALAATSGTVRIEADGTAYDPAVKRDLKHVEDLVGRVRREEIPNAYYKAASIREAIDLPLKKHKVPESERQAIIGNLFAHFDLASVAREPASALDSEKRHLLAIAAALSFSPAA
;
A
#
# COMPACT_ATOMS: atom_id res chain seq x y z
N MET A 1 14.56 -2.12 -18.83
CA MET A 1 14.48 -2.82 -17.54
C MET A 1 14.01 -1.79 -16.52
N GLY A 2 12.80 -1.92 -16.02
CA GLY A 2 12.19 -0.93 -15.13
C GLY A 2 12.79 -1.01 -13.71
N PHE A 3 12.63 0.05 -12.94
CA PHE A 3 13.03 0.12 -11.53
C PHE A 3 12.56 -1.11 -10.71
N PHE A 4 11.31 -1.51 -10.90
CA PHE A 4 10.74 -2.68 -10.25
C PHE A 4 11.39 -4.00 -10.67
N ASP A 5 11.80 -4.15 -11.93
CA ASP A 5 12.48 -5.36 -12.40
C ASP A 5 13.81 -5.58 -11.70
N SER A 6 14.53 -4.50 -11.37
CA SER A 6 15.82 -4.58 -10.67
C SER A 6 15.67 -4.90 -9.18
N LEU A 7 14.58 -4.46 -8.55
CA LEU A 7 14.29 -4.76 -7.14
C LEU A 7 13.90 -6.22 -6.92
N PHE A 8 13.27 -6.84 -7.91
CA PHE A 8 12.66 -8.17 -7.81
C PHE A 8 13.23 -9.16 -8.83
N ALA A 9 14.53 -9.13 -9.09
CA ALA A 9 15.24 -10.03 -10.02
C ALA A 9 15.23 -11.51 -9.60
N GLY A 10 14.10 -12.02 -9.11
CA GLY A 10 13.84 -13.41 -8.74
C GLY A 10 12.40 -13.80 -9.13
N LYS A 11 12.17 -15.06 -9.50
CA LYS A 11 10.88 -15.61 -9.91
C LYS A 11 9.79 -15.39 -8.86
N ARG A 12 9.06 -14.28 -8.95
CA ARG A 12 7.75 -14.14 -8.33
C ARG A 12 6.68 -14.39 -9.37
N SER A 13 5.51 -14.87 -8.89
CA SER A 13 4.28 -14.75 -9.66
C SER A 13 4.25 -13.34 -10.22
N THR A 14 4.12 -13.21 -11.53
CA THR A 14 4.04 -11.92 -12.22
C THR A 14 3.04 -11.05 -11.46
N PRO A 15 3.41 -9.85 -10.99
CA PRO A 15 2.41 -8.95 -10.41
C PRO A 15 1.27 -8.77 -11.42
N ALA A 16 0.06 -8.55 -10.94
CA ALA A 16 -1.08 -8.32 -11.82
C ALA A 16 -0.67 -7.31 -12.91
N SER A 17 -0.97 -7.62 -14.15
CA SER A 17 -0.52 -6.83 -15.31
C SER A 17 -1.22 -5.47 -15.35
N SER A 18 -2.40 -5.39 -14.76
CA SER A 18 -3.17 -4.15 -14.61
C SER A 18 -4.05 -4.21 -13.36
N VAL A 19 -4.08 -3.11 -12.61
CA VAL A 19 -5.03 -2.90 -11.53
C VAL A 19 -5.83 -1.64 -11.84
N THR A 20 -7.15 -1.73 -11.72
CA THR A 20 -8.05 -0.59 -11.86
C THR A 20 -8.94 -0.45 -10.64
N PHE A 21 -9.34 0.78 -10.36
CA PHE A 21 -10.18 1.15 -9.24
C PHE A 21 -11.48 1.74 -9.75
N HIS A 22 -12.59 1.28 -9.22
CA HIS A 22 -13.93 1.69 -9.63
C HIS A 22 -14.74 2.04 -8.38
N LEU A 23 -15.21 3.27 -8.30
CA LEU A 23 -16.15 3.74 -7.31
C LEU A 23 -17.43 4.14 -8.04
N ASP A 24 -18.56 3.64 -7.60
CA ASP A 24 -19.88 4.05 -8.09
C ASP A 24 -20.68 4.61 -6.93
N GLN A 25 -20.88 5.94 -6.93
CA GLN A 25 -21.57 6.69 -5.89
C GLN A 25 -21.11 6.32 -4.46
N ALA A 26 -19.83 5.96 -4.33
CA ALA A 26 -19.27 5.52 -3.06
C ALA A 26 -19.16 6.70 -2.10
N ALA A 27 -19.73 6.56 -0.91
CA ALA A 27 -19.66 7.53 0.16
C ALA A 27 -19.26 6.86 1.48
N HIS A 28 -18.76 7.66 2.40
CA HIS A 28 -18.43 7.19 3.74
C HIS A 28 -18.80 8.22 4.79
N MET A 29 -19.59 7.79 5.76
CA MET A 29 -19.92 8.53 6.96
C MET A 29 -19.34 7.81 8.17
N TYR A 30 -18.60 8.53 9.00
CA TYR A 30 -18.03 8.00 10.24
C TYR A 30 -19.10 7.79 11.30
N GLU A 31 -18.82 6.99 12.32
CA GLU A 31 -19.76 6.67 13.41
C GLU A 31 -20.24 7.91 14.19
N ASP A 32 -19.43 8.96 14.24
CA ASP A 32 -19.76 10.24 14.86
C ASP A 32 -20.68 11.13 14.01
N GLY A 33 -21.13 10.65 12.85
CA GLY A 33 -21.97 11.36 11.90
C GLY A 33 -21.24 12.30 10.94
N ASN A 34 -19.92 12.42 11.06
CA ASN A 34 -19.13 13.23 10.13
C ASN A 34 -19.04 12.58 8.74
N ILE A 35 -19.28 13.38 7.70
CA ILE A 35 -19.10 12.92 6.31
C ILE A 35 -17.61 12.87 6.00
N GLY A 36 -17.11 11.66 5.81
CA GLY A 36 -15.72 11.41 5.43
C GLY A 36 -15.48 11.56 3.92
N LEU A 37 -16.45 11.13 3.12
CA LEU A 37 -16.46 11.25 1.67
C LEU A 37 -17.91 11.34 1.20
N GLU A 38 -18.23 12.38 0.43
CA GLU A 38 -19.51 12.48 -0.28
C GLU A 38 -19.56 11.47 -1.44
N ALA A 39 -20.78 11.20 -1.94
CA ALA A 39 -20.99 10.27 -3.05
C ALA A 39 -20.07 10.60 -4.24
N THR A 40 -19.14 9.73 -4.49
CA THR A 40 -18.07 9.93 -5.47
C THR A 40 -18.05 8.78 -6.47
N THR A 41 -17.95 9.14 -7.74
CA THR A 41 -17.73 8.19 -8.83
C THR A 41 -16.34 8.42 -9.40
N LEU A 42 -15.57 7.33 -9.53
CA LEU A 42 -14.21 7.35 -10.05
C LEU A 42 -13.95 6.03 -10.79
N ASP A 43 -13.47 6.14 -12.01
CA ASP A 43 -12.97 5.01 -12.76
C ASP A 43 -11.53 5.28 -13.19
N THR A 44 -10.65 4.31 -12.93
CA THR A 44 -9.31 4.30 -13.51
C THR A 44 -9.25 3.27 -14.64
N THR A 45 -8.31 3.44 -15.54
CA THR A 45 -8.08 2.52 -16.65
C THR A 45 -6.69 1.88 -16.51
N PRO A 46 -6.39 0.77 -17.20
CA PRO A 46 -5.05 0.18 -17.21
C PRO A 46 -3.93 1.15 -17.62
N ASP A 47 -4.27 2.21 -18.35
CA ASP A 47 -3.34 3.25 -18.76
C ASP A 47 -3.16 4.35 -17.71
N SER A 48 -3.96 4.36 -16.64
CA SER A 48 -3.88 5.32 -15.53
C SER A 48 -2.68 5.03 -14.62
N LYS A 49 -1.47 5.21 -15.14
CA LYS A 49 -0.20 4.88 -14.42
C LYS A 49 0.00 5.70 -13.15
N ARG A 50 -0.57 6.91 -13.09
CA ARG A 50 -0.48 7.80 -11.93
C ARG A 50 -1.76 8.62 -11.84
N VAL A 51 -2.38 8.57 -10.67
CA VAL A 51 -3.58 9.35 -10.38
C VAL A 51 -3.29 10.25 -9.18
N ALA A 52 -3.53 11.55 -9.32
CA ALA A 52 -3.40 12.52 -8.24
C ALA A 52 -4.78 12.92 -7.72
N VAL A 53 -5.00 12.78 -6.41
CA VAL A 53 -6.20 13.26 -5.74
C VAL A 53 -5.91 14.62 -5.11
N ILE A 54 -6.53 15.67 -5.63
CA ILE A 54 -6.30 17.06 -5.22
C ILE A 54 -7.57 17.62 -4.59
N GLY A 55 -7.42 18.43 -3.55
CA GLY A 55 -8.53 19.10 -2.86
C GLY A 55 -8.10 19.76 -1.56
N LEU A 56 -8.97 20.58 -0.97
CA LEU A 56 -8.74 21.24 0.31
C LEU A 56 -8.66 20.24 1.47
N ASN A 57 -8.19 20.71 2.63
CA ASN A 57 -8.27 19.93 3.86
C ASN A 57 -9.75 19.65 4.19
N GLY A 58 -10.05 18.42 4.58
CA GLY A 58 -11.44 17.98 4.80
C GLY A 58 -12.19 17.50 3.54
N ALA A 59 -11.64 17.61 2.32
CA ALA A 59 -12.32 17.20 1.09
C ALA A 59 -12.41 15.67 0.88
N GLY A 60 -12.17 14.84 1.89
CA GLY A 60 -12.34 13.38 1.80
C GLY A 60 -11.18 12.61 1.16
N LYS A 61 -10.06 13.25 0.79
CA LYS A 61 -8.92 12.58 0.11
C LYS A 61 -8.43 11.34 0.86
N THR A 62 -8.20 11.46 2.15
CA THR A 62 -7.72 10.34 2.99
C THR A 62 -8.78 9.25 3.10
N THR A 63 -10.06 9.61 3.19
CA THR A 63 -11.18 8.66 3.23
C THR A 63 -11.28 7.91 1.91
N LEU A 64 -11.17 8.60 0.78
CA LEU A 64 -11.12 7.98 -0.54
C LEU A 64 -10.01 6.92 -0.63
N LEU A 65 -8.78 7.26 -0.26
CA LEU A 65 -7.66 6.32 -0.27
C LEU A 65 -7.90 5.14 0.68
N LYS A 66 -8.54 5.36 1.84
CA LYS A 66 -8.88 4.30 2.79
C LYS A 66 -9.98 3.37 2.27
N LEU A 67 -10.87 3.86 1.41
CA LEU A 67 -11.86 3.02 0.71
C LEU A 67 -11.17 2.14 -0.34
N LEU A 68 -10.23 2.71 -1.10
CA LEU A 68 -9.51 2.00 -2.14
C LEU A 68 -8.57 0.90 -1.58
N ASP A 69 -8.00 1.10 -0.41
CA ASP A 69 -7.11 0.11 0.23
C ASP A 69 -7.83 -0.84 1.20
N GLY A 70 -9.16 -0.74 1.30
CA GLY A 70 -9.99 -1.59 2.17
C GLY A 70 -9.86 -1.31 3.67
N ALA A 71 -9.22 -0.21 4.07
CA ALA A 71 -9.15 0.18 5.49
C ALA A 71 -10.48 0.75 6.00
N LEU A 72 -11.34 1.20 5.11
CA LEU A 72 -12.73 1.59 5.38
C LEU A 72 -13.65 0.90 4.39
N ALA A 73 -14.89 0.63 4.80
CA ALA A 73 -15.96 0.23 3.90
C ALA A 73 -16.79 1.47 3.51
N ALA A 74 -17.30 1.49 2.29
CA ALA A 74 -18.28 2.49 1.90
C ALA A 74 -19.58 2.31 2.71
N THR A 75 -20.18 3.41 3.18
CA THR A 75 -21.50 3.38 3.84
C THR A 75 -22.65 3.39 2.83
N SER A 76 -22.38 3.84 1.61
CA SER A 76 -23.27 3.72 0.46
C SER A 76 -22.47 3.69 -0.84
N GLY A 77 -23.11 3.24 -1.93
CA GLY A 77 -22.42 3.00 -3.20
C GLY A 77 -21.52 1.76 -3.17
N THR A 78 -20.65 1.62 -4.16
CA THR A 78 -19.77 0.45 -4.27
C THR A 78 -18.32 0.85 -4.57
N VAL A 79 -17.40 0.03 -4.07
CA VAL A 79 -15.97 0.13 -4.40
C VAL A 79 -15.53 -1.22 -4.96
N ARG A 80 -14.87 -1.21 -6.11
CA ARG A 80 -14.30 -2.41 -6.73
C ARG A 80 -12.86 -2.16 -7.14
N ILE A 81 -12.03 -3.17 -6.94
CA ILE A 81 -10.65 -3.22 -7.43
C ILE A 81 -10.59 -4.38 -8.39
N GLU A 82 -10.24 -4.12 -9.63
CA GLU A 82 -10.14 -5.14 -10.65
C GLU A 82 -8.67 -5.40 -10.97
N ALA A 83 -8.27 -6.67 -10.95
CA ALA A 83 -6.93 -7.12 -11.28
C ALA A 83 -7.02 -8.32 -12.22
N ASP A 84 -6.41 -8.22 -13.39
CA ASP A 84 -6.38 -9.27 -14.42
C ASP A 84 -7.77 -9.87 -14.72
N GLY A 85 -8.80 -9.01 -14.82
CA GLY A 85 -10.18 -9.40 -15.11
C GLY A 85 -10.96 -10.00 -13.93
N THR A 86 -10.39 -9.99 -12.74
CA THR A 86 -11.08 -10.41 -11.50
C THR A 86 -11.38 -9.19 -10.65
N ALA A 87 -12.65 -9.03 -10.26
CA ALA A 87 -13.09 -7.93 -9.41
C ALA A 87 -13.13 -8.35 -7.94
N TYR A 88 -12.62 -7.49 -7.07
CA TYR A 88 -12.59 -7.64 -5.62
C TYR A 88 -13.32 -6.47 -4.96
N ASP A 89 -14.14 -6.76 -3.97
CA ASP A 89 -14.79 -5.77 -3.12
C ASP A 89 -14.00 -5.64 -1.80
N PRO A 90 -13.33 -4.50 -1.53
CA PRO A 90 -12.53 -4.33 -0.32
C PRO A 90 -13.36 -4.37 0.97
N ALA A 91 -14.68 -4.20 0.91
CA ALA A 91 -15.57 -4.33 2.06
C ALA A 91 -15.87 -5.81 2.40
N VAL A 92 -15.62 -6.73 1.48
CA VAL A 92 -15.86 -8.17 1.67
C VAL A 92 -14.61 -8.81 2.26
N LYS A 93 -14.73 -9.38 3.47
CA LYS A 93 -13.60 -9.98 4.20
C LYS A 93 -12.80 -11.02 3.39
N ARG A 94 -13.45 -11.78 2.53
CA ARG A 94 -12.79 -12.77 1.66
C ARG A 94 -11.88 -12.09 0.64
N ASP A 95 -12.32 -10.98 0.07
CA ASP A 95 -11.64 -10.27 -1.00
C ASP A 95 -10.57 -9.33 -0.43
N LEU A 96 -10.77 -8.81 0.80
CA LEU A 96 -9.85 -7.88 1.47
C LEU A 96 -8.41 -8.40 1.49
N LYS A 97 -8.21 -9.70 1.70
CA LYS A 97 -6.87 -10.28 1.68
C LYS A 97 -6.20 -10.16 0.31
N HIS A 98 -6.95 -10.35 -0.76
CA HIS A 98 -6.43 -10.16 -2.13
C HIS A 98 -6.12 -8.70 -2.39
N VAL A 99 -6.98 -7.77 -1.93
CA VAL A 99 -6.73 -6.33 -2.00
C VAL A 99 -5.44 -5.96 -1.25
N GLU A 100 -5.22 -6.48 -0.05
CA GLU A 100 -3.97 -6.25 0.69
C GLU A 100 -2.72 -6.78 -0.02
N ASP A 101 -2.84 -7.85 -0.81
CA ASP A 101 -1.73 -8.40 -1.60
C ASP A 101 -1.49 -7.59 -2.90
N LEU A 102 -2.53 -6.93 -3.43
CA LEU A 102 -2.46 -6.13 -4.66
C LEU A 102 -2.02 -4.69 -4.41
N VAL A 103 -2.41 -4.09 -3.29
CA VAL A 103 -2.27 -2.65 -3.02
C VAL A 103 -1.25 -2.38 -1.92
N GLY A 104 -0.16 -1.73 -2.31
CA GLY A 104 0.82 -1.18 -1.36
C GLY A 104 0.35 0.18 -0.84
N ARG A 105 0.30 0.36 0.48
CA ARG A 105 -0.14 1.63 1.07
C ARG A 105 0.94 2.31 1.89
N VAL A 106 1.06 3.61 1.69
CA VAL A 106 1.91 4.48 2.50
C VAL A 106 1.05 5.58 3.10
N ARG A 107 1.01 5.67 4.41
CA ARG A 107 0.29 6.72 5.13
C ARG A 107 1.28 7.59 5.90
N ARG A 108 1.12 8.90 5.79
CA ARG A 108 2.03 9.87 6.41
C ARG A 108 2.06 9.76 7.94
N GLU A 109 0.94 9.38 8.55
CA GLU A 109 0.75 9.39 10.01
C GLU A 109 0.78 8.00 10.64
N GLU A 110 0.77 6.95 9.82
CA GLU A 110 0.69 5.57 10.27
C GLU A 110 1.84 4.74 9.68
N ILE A 111 3.04 4.90 10.21
CA ILE A 111 3.92 3.73 10.17
C ILE A 111 3.21 2.70 11.03
N PRO A 112 2.85 1.51 10.50
CA PRO A 112 2.16 0.50 11.29
C PRO A 112 2.90 0.30 12.61
N ASN A 113 2.16 0.24 13.73
CA ASN A 113 2.75 0.08 15.07
C ASN A 113 3.74 -1.10 15.13
N ALA A 114 3.56 -2.11 14.28
CA ALA A 114 4.47 -3.22 14.14
C ALA A 114 5.86 -2.79 13.65
N TYR A 115 5.96 -1.85 12.71
CA TYR A 115 7.25 -1.35 12.21
C TYR A 115 7.96 -0.47 13.25
N TYR A 116 7.18 0.29 14.04
CA TYR A 116 7.71 1.08 15.15
C TYR A 116 8.30 0.22 16.27
N LYS A 117 7.74 -0.97 16.48
CA LYS A 117 8.20 -1.94 17.49
C LYS A 117 9.30 -2.86 16.99
N ALA A 118 9.60 -2.83 15.69
CA ALA A 118 10.69 -3.62 15.14
C ALA A 118 12.02 -3.20 15.75
N ALA A 119 12.83 -4.18 16.15
CA ALA A 119 14.12 -3.94 16.78
C ALA A 119 15.12 -3.27 15.81
N SER A 120 14.86 -3.35 14.52
CA SER A 120 15.69 -2.70 13.49
C SER A 120 14.86 -2.37 12.25
N ILE A 121 15.38 -1.43 11.43
CA ILE A 121 14.81 -1.07 10.13
C ILE A 121 14.79 -2.29 9.18
N ARG A 122 15.82 -3.13 9.26
CA ARG A 122 15.84 -4.39 8.52
C ARG A 122 14.65 -5.28 8.88
N GLU A 123 14.36 -5.42 10.15
CA GLU A 123 13.21 -6.19 10.62
C GLU A 123 11.89 -5.55 10.18
N ALA A 124 11.79 -4.23 10.24
CA ALA A 124 10.60 -3.50 9.79
C ALA A 124 10.24 -3.78 8.32
N ILE A 125 11.25 -3.90 7.43
CA ILE A 125 11.03 -4.28 6.01
C ILE A 125 10.79 -5.79 5.87
N ASP A 126 11.36 -6.63 6.75
CA ASP A 126 11.14 -8.08 6.69
C ASP A 126 9.72 -8.49 7.13
N LEU A 127 9.06 -7.70 7.98
CA LEU A 127 7.70 -7.97 8.45
C LEU A 127 6.67 -8.09 7.31
N PRO A 128 6.51 -7.12 6.40
CA PRO A 128 5.60 -7.27 5.27
C PRO A 128 5.99 -8.44 4.36
N LEU A 129 7.27 -8.67 4.13
CA LEU A 129 7.74 -9.80 3.34
C LEU A 129 7.31 -11.15 3.94
N LYS A 130 7.39 -11.29 5.27
CA LYS A 130 6.87 -12.47 5.99
C LYS A 130 5.36 -12.58 5.90
N LYS A 131 4.62 -11.47 6.08
CA LYS A 131 3.16 -11.42 5.96
C LYS A 131 2.72 -11.93 4.60
N HIS A 132 3.41 -11.51 3.53
CA HIS A 132 3.12 -11.90 2.14
C HIS A 132 3.85 -13.21 1.72
N LYS A 133 4.36 -14.00 2.71
CA LYS A 133 4.96 -15.32 2.51
C LYS A 133 6.10 -15.35 1.50
N VAL A 134 6.89 -14.29 1.42
CA VAL A 134 8.08 -14.24 0.58
C VAL A 134 9.12 -15.23 1.11
N PRO A 135 9.68 -16.12 0.28
CA PRO A 135 10.68 -17.09 0.70
C PRO A 135 11.89 -16.42 1.36
N GLU A 136 12.43 -17.03 2.41
CA GLU A 136 13.58 -16.48 3.14
C GLU A 136 14.80 -16.22 2.25
N SER A 137 15.03 -17.12 1.29
CA SER A 137 16.11 -16.99 0.32
C SER A 137 16.04 -15.72 -0.54
N GLU A 138 14.84 -15.19 -0.76
CA GLU A 138 14.61 -13.98 -1.55
C GLU A 138 14.61 -12.71 -0.70
N ARG A 139 14.13 -12.80 0.56
CA ARG A 139 13.97 -11.62 1.42
C ARG A 139 15.25 -10.83 1.61
N GLN A 140 16.38 -11.51 1.78
CA GLN A 140 17.66 -10.82 2.00
C GLN A 140 18.10 -9.99 0.79
N ALA A 141 17.88 -10.49 -0.42
CA ALA A 141 18.18 -9.75 -1.65
C ALA A 141 17.25 -8.53 -1.80
N ILE A 142 15.95 -8.71 -1.56
CA ILE A 142 14.97 -7.62 -1.63
C ILE A 142 15.31 -6.51 -0.62
N ILE A 143 15.57 -6.86 0.63
CA ILE A 143 15.93 -5.90 1.69
C ILE A 143 17.21 -5.16 1.30
N GLY A 144 18.21 -5.87 0.79
CA GLY A 144 19.48 -5.26 0.34
C GLY A 144 19.26 -4.24 -0.79
N ASN A 145 18.45 -4.59 -1.78
CA ASN A 145 18.11 -3.70 -2.90
C ASN A 145 17.32 -2.47 -2.44
N LEU A 146 16.34 -2.65 -1.54
CA LEU A 146 15.58 -1.53 -0.97
C LEU A 146 16.48 -0.60 -0.16
N PHE A 147 17.40 -1.14 0.65
CA PHE A 147 18.35 -0.35 1.40
C PHE A 147 19.26 0.48 0.52
N ALA A 148 19.77 -0.11 -0.56
CA ALA A 148 20.60 0.61 -1.52
C ALA A 148 19.83 1.72 -2.22
N HIS A 149 18.58 1.45 -2.58
CA HIS A 149 17.76 2.40 -3.34
C HIS A 149 17.28 3.58 -2.50
N PHE A 150 16.90 3.36 -1.24
CA PHE A 150 16.36 4.37 -0.34
C PHE A 150 17.41 4.95 0.62
N ASP A 151 18.70 4.64 0.42
CA ASP A 151 19.81 5.07 1.28
C ASP A 151 19.58 4.74 2.78
N LEU A 152 19.04 3.56 3.05
CA LEU A 152 18.76 3.08 4.40
C LEU A 152 19.85 2.16 4.96
N ALA A 153 20.92 1.90 4.21
CA ALA A 153 21.95 0.94 4.60
C ALA A 153 22.71 1.36 5.87
N SER A 154 22.98 2.66 6.02
CA SER A 154 23.70 3.22 7.17
C SER A 154 22.93 3.07 8.49
N VAL A 155 21.60 3.04 8.44
CA VAL A 155 20.70 2.97 9.60
C VAL A 155 20.00 1.60 9.75
N ALA A 156 20.42 0.61 8.97
CA ALA A 156 19.77 -0.71 8.86
C ALA A 156 19.56 -1.44 10.22
N ARG A 157 20.43 -1.17 11.18
CA ARG A 157 20.41 -1.79 12.52
C ARG A 157 19.72 -0.93 13.58
N GLU A 158 19.36 0.29 13.26
CA GLU A 158 18.68 1.19 14.17
C GLU A 158 17.19 0.83 14.25
N PRO A 159 16.53 1.08 15.40
CA PRO A 159 15.10 0.95 15.50
C PRO A 159 14.41 2.06 14.70
N ALA A 160 13.24 1.75 14.12
CA ALA A 160 12.48 2.73 13.32
C ALA A 160 12.11 4.00 14.12
N SER A 161 12.00 3.88 15.45
CA SER A 161 11.74 5.00 16.36
C SER A 161 12.88 6.03 16.43
N ALA A 162 14.12 5.64 16.11
CA ALA A 162 15.28 6.53 16.11
C ALA A 162 15.41 7.36 14.81
N LEU A 163 14.66 7.01 13.76
CA LEU A 163 14.72 7.73 12.48
C LEU A 163 14.09 9.12 12.57
N ASP A 164 14.67 10.06 11.83
CA ASP A 164 14.03 11.33 11.50
C ASP A 164 12.78 11.14 10.63
N SER A 165 12.02 12.20 10.42
CA SER A 165 10.74 12.11 9.71
C SER A 165 10.91 11.74 8.23
N GLU A 166 12.01 12.14 7.60
CA GLU A 166 12.30 11.84 6.20
C GLU A 166 12.61 10.35 6.01
N LYS A 167 13.55 9.82 6.78
CA LYS A 167 13.92 8.39 6.73
C LYS A 167 12.78 7.48 7.14
N ARG A 168 11.93 7.92 8.09
CA ARG A 168 10.69 7.19 8.42
C ARG A 168 9.75 7.08 7.24
N HIS A 169 9.62 8.16 6.47
CA HIS A 169 8.79 8.14 5.27
C HIS A 169 9.35 7.23 4.18
N LEU A 170 10.67 7.29 3.96
CA LEU A 170 11.36 6.37 3.04
C LEU A 170 11.23 4.90 3.48
N LEU A 171 11.32 4.62 4.79
CA LEU A 171 11.06 3.28 5.32
C LEU A 171 9.63 2.81 5.04
N ALA A 172 8.64 3.66 5.21
CA ALA A 172 7.24 3.31 4.93
C ALA A 172 7.04 2.98 3.43
N ILE A 173 7.66 3.76 2.54
CA ILE A 173 7.64 3.50 1.10
C ILE A 173 8.35 2.18 0.78
N ALA A 174 9.55 1.95 1.33
CA ALA A 174 10.31 0.73 1.12
C ALA A 174 9.53 -0.51 1.61
N ALA A 175 8.88 -0.42 2.75
CA ALA A 175 8.06 -1.50 3.30
C ALA A 175 6.82 -1.78 2.42
N ALA A 176 6.14 -0.75 1.92
CA ALA A 176 4.99 -0.90 1.03
C ALA A 176 5.38 -1.53 -0.32
N LEU A 177 6.56 -1.21 -0.84
CA LEU A 177 7.07 -1.76 -2.09
C LEU A 177 7.69 -3.16 -1.95
N SER A 178 8.05 -3.59 -0.73
CA SER A 178 8.84 -4.79 -0.49
C SER A 178 8.22 -6.08 -1.04
N PHE A 179 6.91 -6.20 -1.00
CA PHE A 179 6.19 -7.39 -1.48
C PHE A 179 5.72 -7.29 -2.94
N SER A 180 6.16 -6.25 -3.67
CA SER A 180 5.82 -6.00 -5.08
C SER A 180 4.31 -5.89 -5.33
N PRO A 181 3.61 -4.94 -4.69
CA PRO A 181 2.21 -4.73 -4.96
C PRO A 181 1.99 -4.33 -6.43
N ALA A 182 0.81 -4.60 -6.96
CA ALA A 182 0.44 -4.25 -8.33
C ALA A 182 -0.05 -2.79 -8.45
N ALA A 183 -0.48 -2.19 -7.30
CA ALA A 183 -0.92 -0.80 -7.20
C ALA A 183 -0.52 -0.18 -5.86
#